data_cdac9f268da7ea3bcf3fb311cf86ecad
#
_entry.id   cdac9f268da7ea3bcf3fb311cf86ecad
#
_cell.length_a   1.000
_cell.length_b   1.000
_cell.length_c   1.000
_cell.angle_alpha   90.00
_cell.angle_beta   90.00
_cell.angle_gamma   90.00
#
_symmetry.space_group_name_H-M   'P 1'
#
loop_
_entity.id
_entity.type
_entity.pdbx_description
1 polymer ?
#
loop_
_entity_poly.entity_id
_entity_poly.type
_entity_poly.pdbx_seq_one_letter_code
_entity_poly.pdbx_strand_id
1 'polypeptide(L)'
;ICGDVADGIQVRNAISALPELDVLVCNAGICYSGLMQSMPEDQWDRQFDVNVKGIYLCVNACMPHFLKKQAGSIVTVSSMWGQVGASFEVAYSATKGAVIAMTKALAQELGPSGVRVNCVAPGVILTDMCANVAPEMMEELKEQTLVGRNGTPQDVAKAMVYLADAEFITGHVLSVNGGYVI
;
A
#
# COMPACT_ATOMS: atom_id res chain seq x y z
N ILE A 1 -4.82 -18.30 -6.21
CA ILE A 1 -5.25 -18.51 -4.81
C ILE A 1 -6.09 -17.29 -4.44
N CYS A 2 -7.29 -17.51 -3.89
CA CYS A 2 -8.16 -16.45 -3.37
C CYS A 2 -8.19 -16.55 -1.85
N GLY A 3 -8.13 -15.41 -1.14
CA GLY A 3 -8.13 -15.38 0.32
C GLY A 3 -8.23 -13.96 0.88
N ASP A 4 -8.52 -13.85 2.17
CA ASP A 4 -8.51 -12.60 2.91
C ASP A 4 -7.11 -12.36 3.52
N VAL A 5 -6.51 -11.22 3.18
CA VAL A 5 -5.18 -10.85 3.73
C VAL A 5 -5.20 -10.61 5.24
N ALA A 6 -6.37 -10.36 5.83
CA ALA A 6 -6.54 -10.24 7.27
C ALA A 6 -6.59 -11.60 8.01
N ASP A 7 -6.71 -12.72 7.28
CA ASP A 7 -6.68 -14.08 7.81
C ASP A 7 -5.26 -14.67 7.70
N GLY A 8 -4.56 -14.74 8.84
CA GLY A 8 -3.19 -15.25 8.86
C GLY A 8 -3.03 -16.73 8.48
N ILE A 9 -4.08 -17.54 8.56
CA ILE A 9 -4.04 -18.95 8.13
C ILE A 9 -4.06 -19.00 6.60
N GLN A 10 -4.98 -18.26 5.97
CA GLN A 10 -5.09 -18.18 4.52
C GLN A 10 -3.82 -17.60 3.90
N VAL A 11 -3.27 -16.52 4.47
CA VAL A 11 -2.02 -15.92 4.02
C VAL A 11 -0.86 -16.93 4.09
N ARG A 12 -0.64 -17.58 5.23
CA ARG A 12 0.42 -18.58 5.36
C ARG A 12 0.27 -19.71 4.37
N ASN A 13 -0.93 -20.25 4.20
CA ASN A 13 -1.18 -21.33 3.24
C ASN A 13 -0.90 -20.91 1.80
N ALA A 14 -1.26 -19.68 1.44
CA ALA A 14 -1.00 -19.14 0.11
C ALA A 14 0.50 -19.00 -0.17
N ILE A 15 1.25 -18.43 0.77
CA ILE A 15 2.69 -18.19 0.61
C ILE A 15 3.47 -19.51 0.65
N SER A 16 3.14 -20.43 1.57
CA SER A 16 3.84 -21.72 1.68
C SER A 16 3.67 -22.62 0.45
N ALA A 17 2.67 -22.36 -0.38
CA ALA A 17 2.47 -23.08 -1.66
C ALA A 17 3.40 -22.57 -2.79
N LEU A 18 4.12 -21.46 -2.58
CA LEU A 18 5.03 -20.91 -3.59
C LEU A 18 6.40 -21.59 -3.51
N PRO A 19 6.98 -22.00 -4.64
CA PRO A 19 8.31 -22.65 -4.66
C PRO A 19 9.42 -21.65 -4.31
N GLU A 20 9.35 -20.46 -4.84
CA GLU A 20 10.28 -19.36 -4.64
C GLU A 20 9.55 -18.02 -4.60
N LEU A 21 10.17 -17.04 -3.95
CA LEU A 21 9.65 -15.67 -3.86
C LEU A 21 10.80 -14.67 -3.97
N ASP A 22 10.71 -13.75 -4.93
CA ASP A 22 11.65 -12.66 -5.15
C ASP A 22 11.08 -11.31 -4.75
N VAL A 23 9.79 -11.12 -5.02
CA VAL A 23 9.10 -9.85 -4.80
C VAL A 23 7.76 -10.08 -4.12
N LEU A 24 7.49 -9.32 -3.06
CA LEU A 24 6.19 -9.22 -2.43
C LEU A 24 5.60 -7.84 -2.68
N VAL A 25 4.41 -7.77 -3.29
CA VAL A 25 3.64 -6.53 -3.44
C VAL A 25 2.42 -6.57 -2.53
N CYS A 26 2.41 -5.74 -1.49
CA CYS A 26 1.28 -5.61 -0.56
C CYS A 26 0.30 -4.55 -1.08
N ASN A 27 -0.54 -4.92 -2.04
CA ASN A 27 -1.49 -4.02 -2.71
C ASN A 27 -2.90 -4.03 -2.11
N ALA A 28 -3.32 -5.10 -1.46
CA ALA A 28 -4.67 -5.20 -0.89
C ALA A 28 -4.97 -4.04 0.07
N GLY A 29 -6.12 -3.44 -0.09
CA GLY A 29 -6.56 -2.33 0.76
C GLY A 29 -8.02 -1.97 0.55
N ILE A 30 -8.62 -1.41 1.57
CA ILE A 30 -10.00 -0.92 1.58
C ILE A 30 -10.05 0.50 2.13
N CYS A 31 -11.10 1.22 1.77
CA CYS A 31 -11.41 2.54 2.29
C CYS A 31 -12.89 2.62 2.68
N TYR A 32 -13.18 3.00 3.91
CA TYR A 32 -14.49 3.46 4.35
C TYR A 32 -14.37 4.96 4.66
N SER A 33 -15.08 5.77 3.91
CA SER A 33 -15.08 7.23 4.04
C SER A 33 -16.24 7.70 4.92
N GLY A 34 -16.02 8.74 5.69
CA GLY A 34 -17.03 9.34 6.55
C GLY A 34 -16.42 10.24 7.62
N LEU A 35 -17.29 11.05 8.27
CA LEU A 35 -16.86 11.83 9.43
C LEU A 35 -16.45 10.92 10.58
N MET A 36 -15.35 11.24 11.25
CA MET A 36 -14.81 10.44 12.35
C MET A 36 -15.84 10.13 13.43
N GLN A 37 -16.67 11.11 13.79
CA GLN A 37 -17.72 10.95 14.79
C GLN A 37 -18.83 9.97 14.41
N SER A 38 -18.93 9.62 13.14
CA SER A 38 -19.95 8.70 12.61
C SER A 38 -19.35 7.39 12.11
N MET A 39 -18.03 7.21 12.22
CA MET A 39 -17.33 5.99 11.80
C MET A 39 -17.65 4.84 12.75
N PRO A 40 -18.29 3.74 12.28
CA PRO A 40 -18.49 2.55 13.11
C PRO A 40 -17.14 1.89 13.47
N GLU A 41 -17.04 1.37 14.70
CA GLU A 41 -15.82 0.76 15.22
C GLU A 41 -15.40 -0.46 14.38
N ASP A 42 -16.36 -1.26 13.92
CA ASP A 42 -16.09 -2.42 13.05
C ASP A 42 -15.51 -2.04 11.68
N GLN A 43 -15.91 -0.89 11.12
CA GLN A 43 -15.31 -0.36 9.88
C GLN A 43 -13.91 0.19 10.12
N TRP A 44 -13.66 0.83 11.27
CA TRP A 44 -12.33 1.24 11.70
C TRP A 44 -11.42 0.02 11.82
N ASP A 45 -11.82 -0.97 12.60
CA ASP A 45 -11.04 -2.18 12.84
C ASP A 45 -10.77 -2.94 11.54
N ARG A 46 -11.78 -3.06 10.67
CA ARG A 46 -11.62 -3.73 9.37
C ARG A 46 -10.61 -3.03 8.48
N GLN A 47 -10.57 -1.69 8.46
CA GLN A 47 -9.53 -0.97 7.71
C GLN A 47 -8.13 -1.26 8.24
N PHE A 48 -7.94 -1.29 9.55
CA PHE A 48 -6.65 -1.66 10.15
C PHE A 48 -6.28 -3.11 9.91
N ASP A 49 -7.24 -4.03 10.02
CA ASP A 49 -7.01 -5.44 9.75
C ASP A 49 -6.55 -5.70 8.32
N VAL A 50 -7.18 -5.06 7.32
CA VAL A 50 -6.79 -5.24 5.92
C VAL A 50 -5.55 -4.43 5.57
N ASN A 51 -5.56 -3.12 5.84
CA ASN A 51 -4.55 -2.20 5.31
C ASN A 51 -3.21 -2.26 6.06
N VAL A 52 -3.20 -2.68 7.34
CA VAL A 52 -2.00 -2.69 8.19
C VAL A 52 -1.64 -4.12 8.59
N LYS A 53 -2.53 -4.83 9.31
CA LYS A 53 -2.28 -6.18 9.77
C LYS A 53 -2.10 -7.16 8.60
N GLY A 54 -2.83 -6.98 7.50
CA GLY A 54 -2.66 -7.77 6.28
C GLY A 54 -1.24 -7.69 5.73
N ILE A 55 -0.63 -6.50 5.72
CA ILE A 55 0.77 -6.31 5.32
C ILE A 55 1.70 -7.06 6.27
N TYR A 56 1.51 -6.90 7.59
CA TYR A 56 2.30 -7.65 8.59
C TYR A 56 2.22 -9.16 8.36
N LEU A 57 1.02 -9.70 8.13
CA LEU A 57 0.82 -11.13 7.91
C LEU A 57 1.53 -11.62 6.63
N CYS A 58 1.43 -10.87 5.54
CA CYS A 58 2.10 -11.20 4.28
C CYS A 58 3.62 -11.13 4.42
N VAL A 59 4.16 -10.07 4.99
CA VAL A 59 5.61 -9.91 5.21
C VAL A 59 6.13 -11.04 6.10
N ASN A 60 5.48 -11.31 7.23
CA ASN A 60 5.88 -12.36 8.16
C ASN A 60 5.89 -13.75 7.49
N ALA A 61 4.88 -14.06 6.67
CA ALA A 61 4.82 -15.33 5.94
C ALA A 61 5.92 -15.46 4.86
N CYS A 62 6.35 -14.34 4.24
CA CYS A 62 7.40 -14.33 3.22
C CYS A 62 8.82 -14.35 3.79
N MET A 63 9.02 -13.97 5.07
CA MET A 63 10.34 -13.87 5.69
C MET A 63 11.23 -15.10 5.52
N PRO A 64 10.76 -16.37 5.69
CA PRO A 64 11.59 -17.54 5.52
C PRO A 64 12.21 -17.64 4.11
N HIS A 65 11.49 -17.22 3.05
CA HIS A 65 11.99 -17.20 1.68
C HIS A 65 13.12 -16.19 1.51
N PHE A 66 12.89 -14.95 1.94
CA PHE A 66 13.85 -13.85 1.80
C PHE A 66 15.12 -14.06 2.63
N LEU A 67 14.98 -14.47 3.90
CA LEU A 67 16.12 -14.69 4.77
C LEU A 67 16.98 -15.87 4.32
N LYS A 68 16.39 -16.95 3.80
CA LYS A 68 17.14 -18.08 3.25
C LYS A 68 17.94 -17.66 2.02
N LYS A 69 17.37 -16.80 1.17
CA LYS A 69 17.98 -16.33 -0.07
C LYS A 69 18.97 -15.18 0.14
N GLN A 70 18.88 -14.47 1.28
CA GLN A 70 19.59 -13.21 1.56
C GLN A 70 19.35 -12.17 0.44
N ALA A 71 18.15 -12.17 -0.12
CA ALA A 71 17.72 -11.26 -1.17
C ALA A 71 16.20 -11.19 -1.22
N GLY A 72 15.66 -10.03 -1.59
CA GLY A 72 14.22 -9.85 -1.81
C GLY A 72 13.82 -8.39 -1.96
N SER A 73 12.61 -8.17 -2.47
CA SER A 73 12.03 -6.83 -2.56
C SER A 73 10.58 -6.86 -2.07
N ILE A 74 10.26 -5.94 -1.18
CA ILE A 74 8.91 -5.73 -0.66
C ILE A 74 8.44 -4.35 -1.12
N VAL A 75 7.30 -4.29 -1.79
CA VAL A 75 6.65 -3.03 -2.19
C VAL A 75 5.30 -2.94 -1.50
N THR A 76 5.15 -1.94 -0.63
CA THR A 76 3.90 -1.64 0.05
C THR A 76 3.13 -0.54 -0.67
N VAL A 77 1.81 -0.47 -0.48
CA VAL A 77 0.96 0.55 -1.08
C VAL A 77 0.33 1.41 0.00
N SER A 78 0.82 2.64 0.12
CA SER A 78 0.23 3.68 0.94
C SER A 78 -0.81 4.49 0.14
N SER A 79 -0.84 5.79 0.32
CA SER A 79 -1.66 6.79 -0.39
C SER A 79 -1.04 8.17 -0.17
N MET A 80 -1.36 9.12 -1.01
CA MET A 80 -1.11 10.54 -0.73
C MET A 80 -1.74 10.95 0.61
N TRP A 81 -2.90 10.39 0.96
CA TRP A 81 -3.55 10.64 2.25
C TRP A 81 -2.81 10.04 3.45
N GLY A 82 -1.94 9.08 3.25
CA GLY A 82 -0.99 8.63 4.27
C GLY A 82 0.17 9.62 4.51
N GLN A 83 0.43 10.52 3.56
CA GLN A 83 1.46 11.54 3.66
C GLN A 83 0.95 12.83 4.34
N VAL A 84 -0.28 13.26 4.01
CA VAL A 84 -0.82 14.57 4.45
C VAL A 84 -2.14 14.46 5.23
N GLY A 85 -2.83 13.31 5.20
CA GLY A 85 -4.17 13.16 5.76
C GLY A 85 -5.25 13.77 4.87
N ALA A 86 -6.52 13.33 5.09
CA ALA A 86 -7.66 13.89 4.41
C ALA A 86 -8.89 13.93 5.33
N SER A 87 -9.69 14.99 5.18
CA SER A 87 -11.02 15.04 5.78
C SER A 87 -11.90 13.93 5.20
N PHE A 88 -12.83 13.41 5.97
CA PHE A 88 -13.67 12.26 5.65
C PHE A 88 -12.93 10.91 5.54
N GLU A 89 -11.60 10.88 5.60
CA GLU A 89 -10.78 9.68 5.47
C GLU A 89 -9.80 9.49 6.63
N VAL A 90 -10.21 9.84 7.85
CA VAL A 90 -9.33 9.80 9.03
C VAL A 90 -8.79 8.39 9.28
N ALA A 91 -9.63 7.36 9.29
CA ALA A 91 -9.21 5.98 9.49
C ALA A 91 -8.30 5.50 8.35
N TYR A 92 -8.68 5.77 7.10
CA TYR A 92 -7.88 5.42 5.93
C TYR A 92 -6.51 6.11 5.96
N SER A 93 -6.47 7.42 6.20
CA SER A 93 -5.23 8.18 6.34
C SER A 93 -4.33 7.63 7.45
N ALA A 94 -4.91 7.27 8.61
CA ALA A 94 -4.17 6.65 9.70
C ALA A 94 -3.56 5.30 9.29
N THR A 95 -4.32 4.42 8.61
CA THR A 95 -3.78 3.15 8.12
C THR A 95 -2.66 3.36 7.10
N LYS A 96 -2.82 4.31 6.19
CA LYS A 96 -1.82 4.58 5.13
C LYS A 96 -0.58 5.29 5.66
N GLY A 97 -0.72 6.12 6.71
CA GLY A 97 0.41 6.65 7.49
C GLY A 97 1.18 5.54 8.23
N ALA A 98 0.46 4.58 8.83
CA ALA A 98 1.07 3.41 9.45
C ALA A 98 1.89 2.57 8.44
N VAL A 99 1.40 2.40 7.21
CA VAL A 99 2.14 1.70 6.14
C VAL A 99 3.46 2.41 5.81
N ILE A 100 3.48 3.73 5.76
CA ILE A 100 4.71 4.52 5.55
C ILE A 100 5.73 4.26 6.67
N ALA A 101 5.29 4.33 7.92
CA ALA A 101 6.16 4.08 9.07
C ALA A 101 6.67 2.65 9.09
N MET A 102 5.79 1.67 8.84
CA MET A 102 6.13 0.24 8.76
C MET A 102 7.17 -0.03 7.65
N THR A 103 7.00 0.57 6.47
CA THR A 103 7.96 0.45 5.35
C THR A 103 9.36 0.86 5.77
N LYS A 104 9.49 2.03 6.42
CA LYS A 104 10.78 2.57 6.86
C LYS A 104 11.43 1.69 7.95
N ALA A 105 10.63 1.19 8.89
CA ALA A 105 11.12 0.31 9.96
C ALA A 105 11.58 -1.03 9.39
N LEU A 106 10.79 -1.66 8.52
CA LEU A 106 11.15 -2.91 7.84
C LEU A 106 12.39 -2.76 6.98
N ALA A 107 12.57 -1.63 6.29
CA ALA A 107 13.78 -1.38 5.50
C ALA A 107 15.04 -1.36 6.35
N GLN A 108 14.99 -0.79 7.57
CA GLN A 108 16.11 -0.80 8.50
C GLN A 108 16.38 -2.20 9.07
N GLU A 109 15.33 -2.94 9.41
CA GLU A 109 15.43 -4.27 10.01
C GLU A 109 15.92 -5.31 9.00
N LEU A 110 15.42 -5.28 7.76
CA LEU A 110 15.65 -6.30 6.75
C LEU A 110 16.81 -5.99 5.79
N GLY A 111 17.20 -4.72 5.70
CA GLY A 111 18.31 -4.29 4.84
C GLY A 111 19.61 -5.06 5.06
N PRO A 112 20.08 -5.30 6.31
CA PRO A 112 21.26 -6.12 6.57
C PRO A 112 21.17 -7.56 6.04
N SER A 113 19.96 -8.07 5.81
CA SER A 113 19.70 -9.38 5.24
C SER A 113 19.49 -9.36 3.72
N GLY A 114 19.83 -8.24 3.05
CA GLY A 114 19.69 -8.09 1.60
C GLY A 114 18.25 -7.92 1.09
N VAL A 115 17.29 -7.60 1.98
CA VAL A 115 15.89 -7.39 1.61
C VAL A 115 15.57 -5.90 1.58
N ARG A 116 15.13 -5.39 0.43
CA ARG A 116 14.72 -4.01 0.26
C ARG A 116 13.22 -3.86 0.52
N VAL A 117 12.83 -2.77 1.15
CA VAL A 117 11.42 -2.47 1.43
C VAL A 117 11.12 -1.03 1.04
N ASN A 118 10.22 -0.85 0.08
CA ASN A 118 9.82 0.45 -0.43
C ASN A 118 8.29 0.59 -0.46
N CYS A 119 7.82 1.80 -0.63
CA CYS A 119 6.41 2.14 -0.66
C CYS A 119 6.08 2.97 -1.90
N VAL A 120 4.93 2.73 -2.51
CA VAL A 120 4.31 3.69 -3.42
C VAL A 120 3.17 4.42 -2.69
N ALA A 121 3.03 5.72 -2.93
CA ALA A 121 1.95 6.55 -2.42
C ALA A 121 1.14 7.11 -3.60
N PRO A 122 0.12 6.37 -4.10
CA PRO A 122 -0.72 6.82 -5.19
C PRO A 122 -1.59 8.03 -4.81
N GLY A 123 -1.91 8.85 -5.80
CA GLY A 123 -2.98 9.84 -5.75
C GLY A 123 -4.33 9.23 -6.13
N VAL A 124 -5.15 10.01 -6.84
CA VAL A 124 -6.44 9.54 -7.35
C VAL A 124 -6.20 8.64 -8.57
N ILE A 125 -6.50 7.36 -8.42
CA ILE A 125 -6.30 6.34 -9.46
C ILE A 125 -7.67 5.77 -9.88
N LEU A 126 -7.94 5.76 -11.17
CA LEU A 126 -9.20 5.27 -11.76
C LEU A 126 -9.32 3.74 -11.55
N THR A 127 -10.00 3.36 -10.49
CA THR A 127 -10.25 1.97 -10.07
C THR A 127 -11.66 1.86 -9.49
N ASP A 128 -12.10 0.65 -9.16
CA ASP A 128 -13.38 0.39 -8.49
C ASP A 128 -13.53 1.15 -7.16
N MET A 129 -12.42 1.48 -6.50
CA MET A 129 -12.45 2.29 -5.27
C MET A 129 -13.02 3.71 -5.51
N CYS A 130 -12.92 4.23 -6.72
CA CYS A 130 -13.48 5.52 -7.12
C CYS A 130 -14.89 5.42 -7.75
N ALA A 131 -15.46 4.21 -7.87
CA ALA A 131 -16.72 3.99 -8.60
C ALA A 131 -17.91 4.77 -8.01
N ASN A 132 -17.88 5.06 -6.72
CA ASN A 132 -18.96 5.80 -6.03
C ASN A 132 -18.66 7.30 -5.83
N VAL A 133 -17.56 7.80 -6.37
CA VAL A 133 -17.22 9.23 -6.33
C VAL A 133 -18.01 9.95 -7.42
N ALA A 134 -18.68 11.05 -7.05
CA ALA A 134 -19.47 11.84 -8.01
C ALA A 134 -18.57 12.36 -9.16
N PRO A 135 -19.08 12.40 -10.41
CA PRO A 135 -18.30 12.85 -11.57
C PRO A 135 -17.72 14.26 -11.40
N GLU A 136 -18.48 15.16 -10.77
CA GLU A 136 -18.05 16.54 -10.49
C GLU A 136 -16.85 16.56 -9.56
N MET A 137 -16.86 15.75 -8.50
CA MET A 137 -15.74 15.61 -7.57
C MET A 137 -14.52 14.98 -8.26
N MET A 138 -14.72 14.01 -9.15
CA MET A 138 -13.61 13.42 -9.93
C MET A 138 -12.94 14.45 -10.85
N GLU A 139 -13.70 15.39 -11.42
CA GLU A 139 -13.13 16.47 -12.22
C GLU A 139 -12.38 17.49 -11.36
N GLU A 140 -12.91 17.86 -10.19
CA GLU A 140 -12.21 18.71 -9.21
C GLU A 140 -10.88 18.10 -8.78
N LEU A 141 -10.86 16.79 -8.47
CA LEU A 141 -9.63 16.06 -8.11
C LEU A 141 -8.62 16.04 -9.25
N LYS A 142 -9.09 15.93 -10.49
CA LYS A 142 -8.25 16.01 -11.69
C LYS A 142 -7.64 17.40 -11.86
N GLU A 143 -8.42 18.45 -11.67
CA GLU A 143 -7.95 19.85 -11.78
C GLU A 143 -6.85 20.17 -10.75
N GLN A 144 -6.92 19.55 -9.56
CA GLN A 144 -5.89 19.68 -8.53
C GLN A 144 -4.62 18.87 -8.83
N THR A 145 -4.66 17.97 -9.81
CA THR A 145 -3.51 17.17 -10.23
C THR A 145 -2.66 17.95 -11.24
N LEU A 146 -1.41 18.26 -10.90
CA LEU A 146 -0.55 19.12 -11.75
C LEU A 146 -0.32 18.59 -13.17
N VAL A 147 -0.36 17.25 -13.35
CA VAL A 147 -0.26 16.64 -14.69
C VAL A 147 -1.59 16.67 -15.46
N GLY A 148 -2.66 17.27 -14.91
CA GLY A 148 -3.94 17.51 -15.60
C GLY A 148 -4.79 16.27 -15.87
N ARG A 149 -4.54 15.15 -15.19
CA ARG A 149 -5.34 13.92 -15.30
C ARG A 149 -5.30 13.10 -14.01
N ASN A 150 -6.34 12.29 -13.81
CA ASN A 150 -6.29 11.24 -12.82
C ASN A 150 -5.30 10.12 -13.24
N GLY A 151 -4.74 9.42 -12.28
CA GLY A 151 -3.83 8.31 -12.52
C GLY A 151 -4.57 7.04 -12.98
N THR A 152 -3.81 6.10 -13.52
CA THR A 152 -4.28 4.77 -13.92
C THR A 152 -3.55 3.70 -13.10
N PRO A 153 -4.12 2.47 -12.99
CA PRO A 153 -3.40 1.35 -12.38
C PRO A 153 -2.02 1.11 -12.98
N GLN A 154 -1.84 1.35 -14.29
CA GLN A 154 -0.58 1.22 -15.00
C GLN A 154 0.47 2.24 -14.56
N ASP A 155 0.06 3.46 -14.20
CA ASP A 155 0.99 4.48 -13.66
C ASP A 155 1.60 3.99 -12.35
N VAL A 156 0.78 3.39 -11.47
CA VAL A 156 1.22 2.84 -10.19
C VAL A 156 2.05 1.56 -10.38
N ALA A 157 1.61 0.65 -11.25
CA ALA A 157 2.31 -0.61 -11.50
C ALA A 157 3.73 -0.39 -12.03
N LYS A 158 3.94 0.58 -12.93
CA LYS A 158 5.28 0.96 -13.42
C LYS A 158 6.21 1.39 -12.28
N ALA A 159 5.70 2.17 -11.33
CA ALA A 159 6.46 2.59 -10.16
C ALA A 159 6.80 1.42 -9.23
N MET A 160 5.86 0.47 -9.05
CA MET A 160 6.11 -0.74 -8.28
C MET A 160 7.20 -1.61 -8.91
N VAL A 161 7.15 -1.84 -10.21
CA VAL A 161 8.19 -2.60 -10.96
C VAL A 161 9.54 -1.91 -10.83
N TYR A 162 9.60 -0.60 -11.02
CA TYR A 162 10.82 0.17 -10.81
C TYR A 162 11.41 -0.03 -9.41
N LEU A 163 10.60 0.07 -8.36
CA LEU A 163 11.07 -0.13 -6.98
C LEU A 163 11.45 -1.60 -6.70
N ALA A 164 10.79 -2.54 -7.35
CA ALA A 164 11.15 -3.96 -7.24
C ALA A 164 12.55 -4.24 -7.80
N ASP A 165 12.93 -3.57 -8.88
CA ASP A 165 14.21 -3.78 -9.58
C ASP A 165 15.35 -2.86 -9.08
N ALA A 166 15.03 -1.70 -8.50
CA ALA A 166 16.01 -0.69 -8.09
C ALA A 166 16.86 -1.16 -6.89
N GLU A 167 18.04 -1.68 -7.14
CA GLU A 167 18.88 -2.37 -6.14
C GLU A 167 19.44 -1.44 -5.04
N PHE A 168 19.55 -0.15 -5.31
CA PHE A 168 20.11 0.82 -4.35
C PHE A 168 19.05 1.74 -3.73
N ILE A 169 17.77 1.28 -3.71
CA ILE A 169 16.66 2.02 -3.11
C ILE A 169 15.97 1.14 -2.05
N THR A 170 15.97 1.60 -0.80
CA THR A 170 15.21 0.99 0.30
C THR A 170 14.73 2.05 1.28
N GLY A 171 13.62 1.84 1.97
CA GLY A 171 13.01 2.79 2.89
C GLY A 171 12.34 4.00 2.22
N HIS A 172 12.23 4.00 0.88
CA HIS A 172 11.70 5.12 0.11
C HIS A 172 10.17 5.06 0.01
N VAL A 173 9.55 6.25 -0.01
CA VAL A 173 8.13 6.43 -0.32
C VAL A 173 8.03 7.22 -1.61
N LEU A 174 7.69 6.53 -2.70
CA LEU A 174 7.57 7.12 -4.03
C LEU A 174 6.14 7.60 -4.26
N SER A 175 5.97 8.91 -4.32
CA SER A 175 4.68 9.52 -4.66
C SER A 175 4.34 9.28 -6.14
N VAL A 176 3.16 8.71 -6.40
CA VAL A 176 2.63 8.46 -7.75
C VAL A 176 1.26 9.13 -7.83
N ASN A 177 1.25 10.45 -7.65
CA ASN A 177 0.05 11.25 -7.43
C ASN A 177 -0.14 12.39 -8.45
N GLY A 178 0.70 12.45 -9.50
CA GLY A 178 0.62 13.47 -10.52
C GLY A 178 0.88 14.90 -10.01
N GLY A 179 1.56 15.05 -8.87
CA GLY A 179 1.83 16.34 -8.25
C GLY A 179 0.67 16.88 -7.40
N TYR A 180 -0.33 16.07 -7.07
CA TYR A 180 -1.43 16.47 -6.17
C TYR A 180 -0.91 16.87 -4.78
N VAL A 181 0.06 16.13 -4.28
CA VAL A 181 0.83 16.42 -3.06
C VAL A 181 2.31 16.46 -3.43
N ILE A 182 2.98 17.55 -3.04
CA ILE A 182 4.43 17.76 -3.28
C ILE A 182 5.17 17.75 -1.93
#